data_f2ace1618cc73718f3e6b87e340e2876
#
_entry.id   f2ace1618cc73718f3e6b87e340e2876
#
_cell.length_a   1.000
_cell.length_b   1.000
_cell.length_c   1.000
_cell.angle_alpha   90.00
_cell.angle_beta   90.00
_cell.angle_gamma   90.00
#
_symmetry.space_group_name_H-M   'P 1'
#
loop_
_entity.id
_entity.type
_entity.pdbx_description
1 polymer ?
#
loop_
_entity_poly.entity_id
_entity_poly.type
_entity_poly.pdbx_seq_one_letter_code
_entity_poly.pdbx_strand_id
1 'polypeptide(L)'
;MAEAELTTIARPYARAVFARALEVDDGLATWSTMLALLAETVSQPVVVRALDNPRLSSHEEAALVGRILGETLTTEAGNFLMVLGDNGRVSLLPEIKETYEHLKAQYEKTSDVSVTSAFDVSEDDRQRLESALKQRLQKDINLTTSVDKELMGGVVIRSEDTVIDNSVRGKLTKLAQTLY
;
A
#
# COMPACT_ATOMS: atom_id res chain seq x y z
N MET A 1 -24.01 13.21 5.29
CA MET A 1 -24.27 11.96 6.06
C MET A 1 -24.17 10.72 5.16
N ALA A 2 -24.81 10.70 4.00
CA ALA A 2 -24.73 9.55 3.06
C ALA A 2 -23.30 9.20 2.60
N GLU A 3 -22.44 10.17 2.30
CA GLU A 3 -21.04 9.92 1.87
C GLU A 3 -20.20 9.22 2.96
N ALA A 4 -20.37 9.60 4.24
CA ALA A 4 -19.65 8.96 5.33
C ALA A 4 -20.05 7.49 5.55
N GLU A 5 -21.31 7.15 5.27
CA GLU A 5 -21.80 5.77 5.31
C GLU A 5 -21.23 4.95 4.13
N LEU A 6 -21.22 5.50 2.92
CA LEU A 6 -20.66 4.85 1.73
C LEU A 6 -19.16 4.56 1.91
N THR A 7 -18.41 5.54 2.41
CA THR A 7 -16.98 5.35 2.72
C THR A 7 -16.75 4.26 3.77
N THR A 8 -17.63 4.15 4.77
CA THR A 8 -17.52 3.12 5.80
C THR A 8 -17.71 1.72 5.21
N ILE A 9 -18.63 1.56 4.25
CA ILE A 9 -18.90 0.29 3.56
C ILE A 9 -17.78 -0.01 2.54
N ALA A 10 -17.19 0.99 1.91
CA ALA A 10 -16.09 0.85 0.95
C ALA A 10 -14.77 0.41 1.59
N ARG A 11 -14.50 0.82 2.84
CA ARG A 11 -13.23 0.56 3.55
C ARG A 11 -12.77 -0.90 3.56
N PRO A 12 -13.60 -1.91 3.89
CA PRO A 12 -13.13 -3.29 3.90
C PRO A 12 -12.69 -3.78 2.51
N TYR A 13 -13.34 -3.33 1.45
CA TYR A 13 -12.97 -3.67 0.08
C TYR A 13 -11.66 -2.99 -0.33
N ALA A 14 -11.52 -1.70 -0.05
CA ALA A 14 -10.28 -0.97 -0.32
C ALA A 14 -9.08 -1.56 0.43
N ARG A 15 -9.26 -1.97 1.70
CA ARG A 15 -8.21 -2.64 2.48
C ARG A 15 -7.85 -4.01 1.93
N ALA A 16 -8.82 -4.80 1.48
CA ALA A 16 -8.58 -6.11 0.89
C ALA A 16 -7.77 -5.99 -0.41
N VAL A 17 -8.15 -5.04 -1.28
CA VAL A 17 -7.40 -4.74 -2.51
C VAL A 17 -5.99 -4.23 -2.18
N PHE A 18 -5.87 -3.36 -1.20
CA PHE A 18 -4.58 -2.82 -0.77
C PHE A 18 -3.65 -3.91 -0.23
N ALA A 19 -4.17 -4.80 0.63
CA ALA A 19 -3.40 -5.94 1.14
C ALA A 19 -2.93 -6.85 -0.01
N ARG A 20 -3.81 -7.13 -0.99
CA ARG A 20 -3.44 -7.91 -2.17
C ARG A 20 -2.42 -7.21 -3.06
N ALA A 21 -2.52 -5.89 -3.20
CA ALA A 21 -1.58 -5.09 -3.97
C ALA A 21 -0.15 -5.12 -3.40
N LEU A 22 -0.01 -5.23 -2.08
CA LEU A 22 1.31 -5.35 -1.42
C LEU A 22 1.98 -6.71 -1.62
N GLU A 23 1.25 -7.75 -2.03
CA GLU A 23 1.81 -9.10 -2.26
C GLU A 23 2.46 -9.26 -3.64
N VAL A 24 2.27 -8.29 -4.55
CA VAL A 24 2.72 -8.36 -5.95
C VAL A 24 3.62 -7.18 -6.25
N ASP A 25 4.73 -7.42 -6.94
CA ASP A 25 5.60 -6.35 -7.44
C ASP A 25 4.80 -5.41 -8.36
N ASP A 26 4.96 -4.09 -8.16
CA ASP A 26 4.16 -3.05 -8.85
C ASP A 26 2.64 -3.15 -8.66
N GLY A 27 2.17 -3.98 -7.71
CA GLY A 27 0.75 -4.20 -7.46
C GLY A 27 0.01 -2.92 -7.09
N LEU A 28 0.64 -2.01 -6.32
CA LEU A 28 0.03 -0.74 -5.93
C LEU A 28 -0.30 0.16 -7.14
N ALA A 29 0.60 0.24 -8.12
CA ALA A 29 0.37 1.03 -9.34
C ALA A 29 -0.67 0.35 -10.26
N THR A 30 -0.58 -0.96 -10.40
CA THR A 30 -1.51 -1.76 -11.20
C THR A 30 -2.94 -1.64 -10.66
N TRP A 31 -3.14 -1.83 -9.36
CA TRP A 31 -4.46 -1.72 -8.74
C TRP A 31 -5.01 -0.29 -8.76
N SER A 32 -4.16 0.73 -8.61
CA SER A 32 -4.56 2.13 -8.80
C SER A 32 -5.15 2.37 -10.19
N THR A 33 -4.49 1.86 -11.23
CA THR A 33 -4.95 1.96 -12.62
C THR A 33 -6.26 1.18 -12.83
N MET A 34 -6.37 -0.04 -12.33
CA MET A 34 -7.57 -0.87 -12.46
C MET A 34 -8.78 -0.25 -11.75
N LEU A 35 -8.60 0.23 -10.51
CA LEU A 35 -9.66 0.90 -9.77
C LEU A 35 -10.08 2.22 -10.44
N ALA A 36 -9.13 2.96 -11.03
CA ALA A 36 -9.46 4.16 -11.79
C ALA A 36 -10.34 3.86 -13.00
N LEU A 37 -9.99 2.85 -13.80
CA LEU A 37 -10.77 2.40 -14.95
C LEU A 37 -12.18 1.92 -14.54
N LEU A 38 -12.26 1.11 -13.49
CA LEU A 38 -13.53 0.62 -12.97
C LEU A 38 -14.43 1.77 -12.48
N ALA A 39 -13.87 2.68 -11.66
CA ALA A 39 -14.61 3.82 -11.11
C ALA A 39 -15.07 4.79 -12.24
N GLU A 40 -14.23 5.06 -13.22
CA GLU A 40 -14.58 5.89 -14.35
C GLU A 40 -15.70 5.26 -15.19
N THR A 41 -15.62 3.95 -15.45
CA THR A 41 -16.64 3.21 -16.20
C THR A 41 -17.99 3.26 -15.49
N VAL A 42 -18.02 3.00 -14.18
CA VAL A 42 -19.27 3.01 -13.39
C VAL A 42 -19.85 4.42 -13.29
N SER A 43 -19.03 5.46 -13.31
CA SER A 43 -19.46 6.87 -13.25
C SER A 43 -20.02 7.40 -14.58
N GLN A 44 -19.89 6.66 -15.68
CA GLN A 44 -20.45 7.08 -16.95
C GLN A 44 -21.98 7.14 -16.92
N PRO A 45 -22.63 8.21 -17.39
CA PRO A 45 -24.10 8.36 -17.30
C PRO A 45 -24.90 7.22 -17.93
N VAL A 46 -24.35 6.59 -18.97
CA VAL A 46 -24.97 5.43 -19.65
C VAL A 46 -24.92 4.19 -18.76
N VAL A 47 -23.79 3.96 -18.07
CA VAL A 47 -23.60 2.82 -17.15
C VAL A 47 -24.42 3.03 -15.90
N VAL A 48 -24.42 4.22 -15.31
CA VAL A 48 -25.27 4.57 -14.14
C VAL A 48 -26.73 4.21 -14.43
N ARG A 49 -27.28 4.65 -15.57
CA ARG A 49 -28.66 4.32 -15.96
C ARG A 49 -28.90 2.82 -16.15
N ALA A 50 -27.89 2.10 -16.59
CA ALA A 50 -27.99 0.64 -16.75
C ALA A 50 -27.97 -0.05 -15.39
N LEU A 51 -27.14 0.39 -14.44
CA LEU A 51 -27.05 -0.11 -13.07
C LEU A 51 -28.32 0.21 -12.25
N ASP A 52 -28.96 1.34 -12.51
CA ASP A 52 -30.24 1.71 -11.89
C ASP A 52 -31.45 0.89 -12.38
N ASN A 53 -31.23 -0.03 -13.33
CA ASN A 53 -32.31 -0.83 -13.89
C ASN A 53 -32.68 -2.00 -12.93
N PRO A 54 -33.88 -1.99 -12.32
CA PRO A 54 -34.27 -3.02 -11.34
C PRO A 54 -34.45 -4.44 -11.92
N ARG A 55 -34.30 -4.60 -13.24
CA ARG A 55 -34.35 -5.90 -13.92
C ARG A 55 -32.99 -6.59 -13.99
N LEU A 56 -31.89 -5.85 -13.72
CA LEU A 56 -30.55 -6.42 -13.64
C LEU A 56 -30.30 -6.94 -12.24
N SER A 57 -29.80 -8.15 -12.14
CA SER A 57 -29.25 -8.65 -10.88
C SER A 57 -27.86 -8.03 -10.65
N SER A 58 -27.47 -7.92 -9.40
CA SER A 58 -26.14 -7.36 -9.04
C SER A 58 -24.98 -8.11 -9.70
N HIS A 59 -25.13 -9.41 -9.95
CA HIS A 59 -24.16 -10.20 -10.71
C HIS A 59 -24.11 -9.80 -12.19
N GLU A 60 -25.27 -9.51 -12.81
CA GLU A 60 -25.34 -9.02 -14.19
C GLU A 60 -24.78 -7.60 -14.33
N GLU A 61 -24.90 -6.76 -13.31
CA GLU A 61 -24.26 -5.45 -13.22
C GLU A 61 -22.74 -5.56 -13.31
N ALA A 62 -22.14 -6.44 -12.49
CA ALA A 62 -20.70 -6.71 -12.52
C ALA A 62 -20.26 -7.28 -13.88
N ALA A 63 -21.02 -8.24 -14.42
CA ALA A 63 -20.73 -8.81 -15.74
C ALA A 63 -20.84 -7.77 -16.88
N LEU A 64 -21.75 -6.80 -16.78
CA LEU A 64 -21.86 -5.70 -17.73
C LEU A 64 -20.62 -4.82 -17.73
N VAL A 65 -20.17 -4.38 -16.53
CA VAL A 65 -18.95 -3.56 -16.38
C VAL A 65 -17.71 -4.34 -16.87
N GLY A 66 -17.59 -5.62 -16.51
CA GLY A 66 -16.52 -6.48 -16.99
C GLY A 66 -16.46 -6.63 -18.50
N ARG A 67 -17.64 -6.73 -19.18
CA ARG A 67 -17.71 -6.78 -20.64
C ARG A 67 -17.33 -5.45 -21.32
N ILE A 68 -17.66 -4.33 -20.70
CA ILE A 68 -17.27 -3.01 -21.23
C ILE A 68 -15.74 -2.85 -21.22
N LEU A 69 -15.09 -3.27 -20.17
CA LEU A 69 -13.63 -3.18 -20.03
C LEU A 69 -12.87 -4.29 -20.79
N GLY A 70 -13.52 -5.45 -21.00
CA GLY A 70 -12.94 -6.54 -21.78
C GLY A 70 -11.54 -6.95 -21.34
N GLU A 71 -10.60 -7.00 -22.29
CA GLU A 71 -9.22 -7.45 -22.06
C GLU A 71 -8.35 -6.47 -21.28
N THR A 72 -8.80 -5.23 -21.06
CA THR A 72 -8.05 -4.24 -20.26
C THR A 72 -8.09 -4.54 -18.77
N LEU A 73 -9.03 -5.39 -18.34
CA LEU A 73 -9.20 -5.77 -16.95
C LEU A 73 -8.30 -6.97 -16.61
N THR A 74 -7.49 -6.83 -15.56
CA THR A 74 -6.72 -7.97 -15.05
C THR A 74 -7.65 -9.04 -14.48
N THR A 75 -7.22 -10.30 -14.48
CA THR A 75 -8.00 -11.41 -13.92
C THR A 75 -8.38 -11.16 -12.46
N GLU A 76 -7.46 -10.59 -11.67
CA GLU A 76 -7.71 -10.26 -10.27
C GLU A 76 -8.75 -9.15 -10.09
N ALA A 77 -8.67 -8.10 -10.91
CA ALA A 77 -9.66 -7.03 -10.89
C ALA A 77 -11.02 -7.50 -11.37
N GLY A 78 -11.07 -8.44 -12.32
CA GLY A 78 -12.29 -9.11 -12.73
C GLY A 78 -12.93 -9.91 -11.59
N ASN A 79 -12.14 -10.70 -10.88
CA ASN A 79 -12.62 -11.44 -9.70
C ASN A 79 -13.14 -10.50 -8.60
N PHE A 80 -12.42 -9.40 -8.36
CA PHE A 80 -12.84 -8.38 -7.41
C PHE A 80 -14.19 -7.75 -7.79
N LEU A 81 -14.37 -7.43 -9.08
CA LEU A 81 -15.62 -6.89 -9.61
C LEU A 81 -16.79 -7.87 -9.39
N MET A 82 -16.57 -9.17 -9.58
CA MET A 82 -17.60 -10.20 -9.31
C MET A 82 -17.96 -10.26 -7.84
N VAL A 83 -16.98 -10.19 -6.93
CA VAL A 83 -17.24 -10.14 -5.48
C VAL A 83 -18.07 -8.90 -5.10
N LEU A 84 -17.82 -7.75 -5.73
CA LEU A 84 -18.66 -6.56 -5.54
C LEU A 84 -20.08 -6.77 -6.08
N GLY A 85 -20.21 -7.43 -7.24
CA GLY A 85 -21.50 -7.81 -7.82
C GLY A 85 -22.31 -8.69 -6.89
N ASP A 86 -21.74 -9.78 -6.39
CA ASP A 86 -22.39 -10.71 -5.46
C ASP A 86 -22.92 -10.02 -4.18
N ASN A 87 -22.30 -8.93 -3.79
CA ASN A 87 -22.71 -8.12 -2.64
C ASN A 87 -23.57 -6.89 -2.99
N GLY A 88 -23.90 -6.67 -4.28
CA GLY A 88 -24.65 -5.50 -4.73
C GLY A 88 -23.95 -4.16 -4.47
N ARG A 89 -22.62 -4.13 -4.63
CA ARG A 89 -21.77 -2.99 -4.25
C ARG A 89 -20.91 -2.46 -5.40
N VAL A 90 -21.30 -2.73 -6.64
CA VAL A 90 -20.60 -2.24 -7.83
C VAL A 90 -20.60 -0.71 -7.89
N SER A 91 -21.68 -0.09 -7.44
CA SER A 91 -21.82 1.37 -7.37
C SER A 91 -20.84 2.06 -6.42
N LEU A 92 -20.21 1.32 -5.48
CA LEU A 92 -19.23 1.86 -4.52
C LEU A 92 -17.79 1.92 -5.07
N LEU A 93 -17.56 1.55 -6.32
CA LEU A 93 -16.23 1.58 -6.94
C LEU A 93 -15.53 2.94 -6.86
N PRO A 94 -16.22 4.10 -7.05
CA PRO A 94 -15.58 5.41 -6.86
C PRO A 94 -15.06 5.62 -5.43
N GLU A 95 -15.84 5.30 -4.41
CA GLU A 95 -15.47 5.43 -3.00
C GLU A 95 -14.38 4.44 -2.60
N ILE A 96 -14.41 3.23 -3.18
CA ILE A 96 -13.35 2.23 -2.99
C ILE A 96 -12.02 2.74 -3.56
N LYS A 97 -12.05 3.31 -4.77
CA LYS A 97 -10.86 3.93 -5.40
C LYS A 97 -10.30 5.04 -4.51
N GLU A 98 -11.13 5.97 -4.07
CA GLU A 98 -10.69 7.11 -3.25
C GLU A 98 -10.07 6.63 -1.92
N THR A 99 -10.71 5.68 -1.25
CA THR A 99 -10.19 5.06 -0.03
C THR A 99 -8.87 4.33 -0.27
N TYR A 100 -8.74 3.62 -1.39
CA TYR A 100 -7.51 2.94 -1.80
C TYR A 100 -6.36 3.93 -2.05
N GLU A 101 -6.60 5.00 -2.81
CA GLU A 101 -5.59 6.03 -3.08
C GLU A 101 -5.13 6.71 -1.78
N HIS A 102 -6.03 6.91 -0.83
CA HIS A 102 -5.67 7.44 0.47
C HIS A 102 -4.77 6.48 1.26
N LEU A 103 -5.07 5.17 1.27
CA LEU A 103 -4.23 4.14 1.90
C LEU A 103 -2.86 4.06 1.24
N LYS A 104 -2.81 4.09 -0.10
CA LYS A 104 -1.57 4.11 -0.88
C LYS A 104 -0.72 5.34 -0.54
N ALA A 105 -1.33 6.53 -0.53
CA ALA A 105 -0.63 7.76 -0.19
C ALA A 105 -0.08 7.77 1.24
N GLN A 106 -0.80 7.19 2.20
CA GLN A 106 -0.30 7.00 3.57
C GLN A 106 0.89 6.04 3.60
N TYR A 107 0.78 4.91 2.92
CA TYR A 107 1.85 3.92 2.84
C TYR A 107 3.11 4.49 2.18
N GLU A 108 2.98 5.20 1.08
CA GLU A 108 4.09 5.85 0.38
C GLU A 108 4.76 6.97 1.20
N LYS A 109 4.01 7.59 2.12
CA LYS A 109 4.54 8.61 3.05
C LYS A 109 5.22 8.02 4.28
N THR A 110 4.95 6.75 4.61
CA THR A 110 5.49 6.10 5.81
C THR A 110 6.54 5.08 5.38
N SER A 111 7.70 5.10 6.01
CA SER A 111 8.75 4.10 5.80
C SER A 111 9.05 3.39 7.11
N ASP A 112 9.00 2.06 7.10
CA ASP A 112 9.44 1.26 8.22
C ASP A 112 10.96 1.16 8.21
N VAL A 113 11.59 1.62 9.30
CA VAL A 113 13.03 1.62 9.47
C VAL A 113 13.39 0.80 10.69
N SER A 114 14.18 -0.25 10.50
CA SER A 114 14.76 -1.03 11.59
C SER A 114 16.19 -0.55 11.89
N VAL A 115 16.45 -0.27 13.16
CA VAL A 115 17.78 0.12 13.66
C VAL A 115 18.28 -0.97 14.60
N THR A 116 19.35 -1.65 14.19
CA THR A 116 20.04 -2.62 15.02
C THR A 116 21.28 -1.97 15.61
N SER A 117 21.39 -1.92 16.94
CA SER A 117 22.48 -1.31 17.67
C SER A 117 23.24 -2.36 18.49
N ALA A 118 24.53 -2.12 18.77
CA ALA A 118 25.29 -2.97 19.68
C ALA A 118 24.88 -2.82 21.17
N PHE A 119 24.22 -1.72 21.53
CA PHE A 119 23.77 -1.39 22.87
C PHE A 119 22.34 -0.88 22.85
N ASP A 120 21.68 -0.86 24.01
CA ASP A 120 20.37 -0.27 24.15
C ASP A 120 20.40 1.21 23.73
N VAL A 121 19.47 1.57 22.85
CA VAL A 121 19.34 2.95 22.36
C VAL A 121 18.48 3.71 23.37
N SER A 122 19.02 4.81 23.91
CA SER A 122 18.25 5.69 24.79
C SER A 122 17.08 6.35 24.03
N GLU A 123 16.04 6.77 24.76
CA GLU A 123 14.88 7.43 24.14
C GLU A 123 15.29 8.75 23.44
N ASP A 124 16.24 9.47 24.00
CA ASP A 124 16.80 10.69 23.39
C ASP A 124 17.53 10.40 22.05
N ASP A 125 18.31 9.32 22.01
CA ASP A 125 19.02 8.92 20.78
C ASP A 125 18.04 8.40 19.74
N ARG A 126 16.99 7.69 20.16
CA ARG A 126 15.91 7.25 19.28
C ARG A 126 15.22 8.43 18.61
N GLN A 127 14.84 9.45 19.37
CA GLN A 127 14.20 10.66 18.83
C GLN A 127 15.12 11.43 17.88
N ARG A 128 16.43 11.52 18.19
CA ARG A 128 17.42 12.14 17.29
C ARG A 128 17.56 11.36 15.98
N LEU A 129 17.65 10.03 16.05
CA LEU A 129 17.70 9.15 14.88
C LEU A 129 16.44 9.28 14.03
N GLU A 130 15.26 9.25 14.66
CA GLU A 130 13.99 9.42 13.97
C GLU A 130 13.93 10.78 13.24
N SER A 131 14.30 11.87 13.91
CA SER A 131 14.30 13.20 13.32
C SER A 131 15.28 13.31 12.15
N ALA A 132 16.50 12.78 12.29
CA ALA A 132 17.50 12.79 11.24
C ALA A 132 17.09 11.95 10.03
N LEU A 133 16.47 10.79 10.27
CA LEU A 133 15.98 9.90 9.22
C LEU A 133 14.77 10.51 8.50
N LYS A 134 13.82 11.11 9.22
CA LYS A 134 12.67 11.87 8.63
C LYS A 134 13.18 12.96 7.69
N GLN A 135 14.16 13.72 8.13
CA GLN A 135 14.75 14.80 7.32
C GLN A 135 15.47 14.27 6.07
N ARG A 136 16.15 13.11 6.18
CA ARG A 136 16.91 12.52 5.07
C ARG A 136 16.03 11.79 4.06
N LEU A 137 15.02 11.05 4.53
CA LEU A 137 14.12 10.24 3.70
C LEU A 137 12.90 11.02 3.23
N GLN A 138 12.62 12.17 3.83
CA GLN A 138 11.41 13.00 3.56
C GLN A 138 10.10 12.21 3.69
N LYS A 139 10.11 11.17 4.54
CA LYS A 139 8.98 10.31 4.85
C LYS A 139 8.76 10.27 6.36
N ASP A 140 7.54 10.01 6.78
CA ASP A 140 7.27 9.64 8.16
C ASP A 140 7.88 8.26 8.43
N ILE A 141 8.54 8.11 9.58
CA ILE A 141 9.32 6.91 9.89
C ILE A 141 8.70 6.20 11.08
N ASN A 142 8.45 4.91 10.89
CA ASN A 142 8.15 4.00 11.97
C ASN A 142 9.44 3.29 12.39
N LEU A 143 10.06 3.75 13.49
CA LEU A 143 11.37 3.28 13.92
C LEU A 143 11.23 2.07 14.86
N THR A 144 11.74 0.92 14.44
CA THR A 144 11.89 -0.27 15.29
C THR A 144 13.35 -0.43 15.69
N THR A 145 13.64 -0.54 17.00
CA THR A 145 14.99 -0.72 17.51
C THR A 145 15.20 -2.15 17.99
N SER A 146 16.35 -2.72 17.68
CA SER A 146 16.81 -4.03 18.16
C SER A 146 18.25 -3.96 18.62
N VAL A 147 18.64 -4.85 19.56
CA VAL A 147 20.00 -4.92 20.09
C VAL A 147 20.67 -6.19 19.58
N ASP A 148 21.85 -6.01 18.97
CA ASP A 148 22.72 -7.10 18.54
C ASP A 148 24.17 -6.82 18.97
N LYS A 149 24.62 -7.57 19.98
CA LYS A 149 25.96 -7.44 20.56
C LYS A 149 27.08 -7.89 19.61
N GLU A 150 26.76 -8.65 18.56
CA GLU A 150 27.77 -9.08 17.57
C GLU A 150 28.28 -7.93 16.70
N LEU A 151 27.59 -6.79 16.67
CA LEU A 151 28.03 -5.60 15.94
C LEU A 151 29.28 -4.94 16.55
N MET A 152 29.64 -5.29 17.80
CA MET A 152 30.76 -4.71 18.58
C MET A 152 30.60 -3.20 18.86
N GLY A 153 29.88 -2.46 18.04
CA GLY A 153 29.61 -1.03 18.16
C GLY A 153 28.99 -0.46 16.90
N GLY A 154 28.41 0.74 17.03
CA GLY A 154 27.71 1.42 15.95
C GLY A 154 26.30 0.91 15.72
N VAL A 155 25.72 1.23 14.57
CA VAL A 155 24.34 0.90 14.20
C VAL A 155 24.24 0.42 12.77
N VAL A 156 23.31 -0.48 12.52
CA VAL A 156 22.87 -0.88 11.17
C VAL A 156 21.43 -0.40 11.00
N ILE A 157 21.18 0.42 10.01
CA ILE A 157 19.85 0.95 9.69
C ILE A 157 19.40 0.28 8.41
N ARG A 158 18.22 -0.34 8.45
CA ARG A 158 17.59 -0.99 7.30
C ARG A 158 16.22 -0.36 7.06
N SER A 159 16.03 0.14 5.86
CA SER A 159 14.75 0.53 5.29
C SER A 159 14.44 -0.40 4.14
N GLU A 160 13.22 -0.41 3.61
CA GLU A 160 12.82 -1.27 2.48
C GLU A 160 13.82 -1.21 1.31
N ASP A 161 14.28 -0.02 0.94
CA ASP A 161 15.14 0.21 -0.22
C ASP A 161 16.62 0.41 0.10
N THR A 162 16.99 0.56 1.38
CA THR A 162 18.34 1.03 1.74
C THR A 162 18.85 0.39 3.02
N VAL A 163 20.10 -0.11 2.97
CA VAL A 163 20.82 -0.58 4.15
C VAL A 163 22.02 0.33 4.39
N ILE A 164 22.05 0.99 5.54
CA ILE A 164 23.16 1.82 5.99
C ILE A 164 23.86 1.09 7.13
N ASP A 165 25.00 0.47 6.83
CA ASP A 165 25.83 -0.21 7.84
C ASP A 165 26.94 0.72 8.30
N ASN A 166 26.80 1.21 9.53
CA ASN A 166 27.80 2.02 10.23
C ASN A 166 28.36 1.28 11.46
N SER A 167 28.27 -0.05 11.48
CA SER A 167 28.82 -0.88 12.53
C SER A 167 30.36 -0.95 12.48
N VAL A 168 30.98 -1.19 13.62
CA VAL A 168 32.42 -1.45 13.70
C VAL A 168 32.78 -2.70 12.92
N ARG A 169 31.98 -3.76 13.01
CA ARG A 169 32.15 -5.01 12.25
C ARG A 169 32.16 -4.76 10.74
N GLY A 170 31.19 -3.99 10.24
CA GLY A 170 31.11 -3.66 8.81
C GLY A 170 32.32 -2.86 8.33
N LYS A 171 32.80 -1.91 9.15
CA LYS A 171 34.02 -1.13 8.85
C LYS A 171 35.27 -2.00 8.81
N LEU A 172 35.43 -2.93 9.76
CA LEU A 172 36.56 -3.86 9.79
C LEU A 172 36.54 -4.82 8.60
N THR A 173 35.38 -5.33 8.23
CA THR A 173 35.22 -6.20 7.04
C THR A 173 35.62 -5.46 5.76
N LYS A 174 35.16 -4.23 5.58
CA LYS A 174 35.56 -3.40 4.42
C LYS A 174 37.06 -3.13 4.40
N LEU A 175 37.65 -2.83 5.55
CA LEU A 175 39.11 -2.62 5.65
C LEU A 175 39.89 -3.89 5.29
N ALA A 176 39.49 -5.06 5.78
CA ALA A 176 40.10 -6.33 5.44
C ALA A 176 40.03 -6.62 3.93
N GLN A 177 38.90 -6.35 3.27
CA GLN A 177 38.74 -6.50 1.83
C GLN A 177 39.60 -5.53 0.99
N THR A 178 40.01 -4.41 1.57
CA THR A 178 40.84 -3.41 0.87
C THR A 178 42.36 -3.74 1.00
N LEU A 179 42.72 -4.59 1.96
CA LEU A 179 44.08 -5.00 2.24
C LEU A 179 44.50 -6.32 1.54
N TYR A 180 43.55 -7.01 0.96
CA TYR A 180 43.73 -8.22 0.16
C TYR A 180 43.28 -8.01 -1.30
#